data_442fef2a39705abfbe422158610bf79e
#
_entry.id   442fef2a39705abfbe422158610bf79e
#
_cell.length_a   1.000
_cell.length_b   1.000
_cell.length_c   1.000
_cell.angle_alpha   90.00
_cell.angle_beta   90.00
_cell.angle_gamma   90.00
#
_symmetry.space_group_name_H-M   'P 1'
#
loop_
_entity.id
_entity.type
_entity.pdbx_description
1 polymer ?
#
loop_
_entity_poly.entity_id
_entity_poly.type
_entity_poly.pdbx_seq_one_letter_code
_entity_poly.pdbx_strand_id
1 'polypeptide(L)'
;MGRKTCRGLIALGLLGCLTAHAASPVWAIHGDHNTVYLAGSVHLLKANDSALPTAFDRAYTGSHTLIMEIDLGKVDPMAAASWMAEHGMLPAGTDLKTALGAARYQRVSTEATRLGMPMEMVGQFAPWVLGLQLMDMQYAKDGFDAESGVEQQLEHRAQADGKPTVGLETLEEQLGFFEALTPDQQAKFLDLVLNDLHDVDSDTKEVVAAWRAGDAAKLAALLSDEYKQFPALYRSLVTDRNRRWEPQIEKLLHDKDNYFVVVGALHLVGDGGLLELLRKDGFKVEQLN
;
A
#
# COMPACT_ATOMS: atom_id res chain seq x y z
N MET A 1 51.54 -2.23 62.53
CA MET A 1 50.81 -3.47 62.26
C MET A 1 49.35 -3.19 62.42
N GLY A 2 48.60 -3.08 61.36
CA GLY A 2 47.14 -2.76 61.42
C GLY A 2 46.52 -3.13 60.06
N ARG A 3 45.89 -4.31 60.02
CA ARG A 3 45.10 -4.79 58.86
C ARG A 3 43.82 -3.99 58.77
N LYS A 4 43.62 -3.22 57.69
CA LYS A 4 42.32 -2.64 57.32
C LYS A 4 41.66 -3.58 56.31
N THR A 5 40.58 -4.20 56.70
CA THR A 5 39.67 -4.98 55.85
C THR A 5 38.73 -4.02 55.11
N CYS A 6 38.87 -3.92 53.80
CA CYS A 6 37.89 -3.29 52.90
C CYS A 6 36.73 -4.26 52.63
N ARG A 7 35.55 -3.93 53.12
CA ARG A 7 34.30 -4.56 52.72
C ARG A 7 33.85 -3.91 51.42
N GLY A 8 33.96 -4.63 50.30
CA GLY A 8 33.39 -4.21 49.03
C GLY A 8 31.87 -4.44 49.03
N LEU A 9 31.09 -3.38 48.88
CA LEU A 9 29.69 -3.47 48.51
C LEU A 9 29.58 -3.88 47.02
N ILE A 10 29.03 -5.05 46.77
CA ILE A 10 28.61 -5.47 45.42
C ILE A 10 27.22 -4.86 45.22
N ALA A 11 27.14 -3.77 44.50
CA ALA A 11 25.87 -3.26 43.98
C ALA A 11 25.43 -4.17 42.81
N LEU A 12 24.48 -5.05 43.04
CA LEU A 12 23.76 -5.77 41.98
C LEU A 12 22.91 -4.75 41.18
N GLY A 13 23.43 -4.27 40.07
CA GLY A 13 22.65 -3.53 39.09
C GLY A 13 21.69 -4.50 38.43
N LEU A 14 20.40 -4.41 38.74
CA LEU A 14 19.32 -4.98 37.94
C LEU A 14 19.34 -4.27 36.59
N LEU A 15 20.02 -4.84 35.59
CA LEU A 15 19.76 -4.52 34.19
C LEU A 15 18.35 -5.05 33.89
N GLY A 16 17.37 -4.18 34.00
CA GLY A 16 16.07 -4.41 33.38
C GLY A 16 16.30 -4.53 31.87
N CYS A 17 16.19 -5.74 31.31
CA CYS A 17 16.02 -5.93 29.90
C CYS A 17 14.73 -5.20 29.51
N LEU A 18 14.83 -3.95 29.07
CA LEU A 18 13.83 -3.34 28.24
C LEU A 18 13.82 -4.18 26.96
N THR A 19 12.88 -5.12 26.88
CA THR A 19 12.52 -5.74 25.60
C THR A 19 11.98 -4.61 24.75
N ALA A 20 12.83 -4.07 23.89
CA ALA A 20 12.38 -3.20 22.83
C ALA A 20 11.42 -4.06 21.98
N HIS A 21 10.11 -3.87 22.19
CA HIS A 21 9.12 -4.47 21.32
C HIS A 21 9.33 -3.83 19.95
N ALA A 22 9.49 -4.66 18.93
CA ALA A 22 9.65 -4.18 17.57
C ALA A 22 8.38 -3.41 17.17
N ALA A 23 8.55 -2.20 16.66
CA ALA A 23 7.46 -1.42 16.10
C ALA A 23 6.75 -2.21 14.99
N SER A 24 5.48 -1.95 14.75
CA SER A 24 4.70 -2.60 13.69
C SER A 24 4.11 -1.57 12.72
N PRO A 25 3.69 -1.97 11.52
CA PRO A 25 3.03 -1.07 10.57
C PRO A 25 1.55 -0.85 10.93
N VAL A 26 1.22 -0.79 12.22
CA VAL A 26 -0.13 -0.57 12.73
C VAL A 26 -0.10 0.53 13.80
N TRP A 27 -1.04 1.46 13.72
CA TRP A 27 -1.21 2.55 14.67
C TRP A 27 -2.61 2.52 15.30
N ALA A 28 -2.71 2.90 16.56
CA ALA A 28 -3.96 3.17 17.24
C ALA A 28 -4.20 4.68 17.27
N ILE A 29 -5.38 5.10 16.83
CA ILE A 29 -5.87 6.46 16.94
C ILE A 29 -7.04 6.44 17.92
N HIS A 30 -6.92 7.21 18.99
CA HIS A 30 -7.93 7.23 20.05
C HIS A 30 -8.97 8.30 19.74
N GLY A 31 -10.20 7.84 19.52
CA GLY A 31 -11.38 8.68 19.39
C GLY A 31 -12.02 9.03 20.73
N ASP A 32 -13.23 9.58 20.69
CA ASP A 32 -13.97 10.01 21.89
C ASP A 32 -14.33 8.83 22.81
N HIS A 33 -14.71 7.69 22.22
CA HIS A 33 -15.20 6.51 22.95
C HIS A 33 -14.68 5.19 22.36
N ASN A 34 -13.81 5.25 21.36
CA ASN A 34 -13.38 4.09 20.61
C ASN A 34 -11.89 4.18 20.24
N THR A 35 -11.43 3.18 19.51
CA THR A 35 -10.11 3.17 18.88
C THR A 35 -10.29 2.81 17.40
N VAL A 36 -9.72 3.63 16.51
CA VAL A 36 -9.51 3.30 15.11
C VAL A 36 -8.08 2.81 14.95
N TYR A 37 -7.92 1.55 14.57
CA TYR A 37 -6.62 1.00 14.18
C TYR A 37 -6.38 1.33 12.72
N LEU A 38 -5.21 1.85 12.41
CA LEU A 38 -4.81 2.20 11.04
C LEU A 38 -3.55 1.43 10.69
N ALA A 39 -3.59 0.60 9.65
CA ALA A 39 -2.47 -0.22 9.22
C ALA A 39 -2.05 0.07 7.78
N GLY A 40 -0.74 0.04 7.56
CA GLY A 40 -0.17 0.02 6.22
C GLY A 40 -0.12 -1.40 5.67
N SER A 41 -0.58 -1.58 4.44
CA SER A 41 -0.54 -2.85 3.73
C SER A 41 0.53 -2.90 2.65
N VAL A 42 0.84 -4.11 2.24
CA VAL A 42 1.57 -4.45 1.02
C VAL A 42 0.67 -5.36 0.20
N HIS A 43 0.31 -4.91 -1.00
CA HIS A 43 -0.70 -5.58 -1.84
C HIS A 43 -0.26 -6.96 -2.36
N LEU A 44 1.04 -7.15 -2.54
CA LEU A 44 1.63 -8.34 -3.13
C LEU A 44 2.75 -8.86 -2.22
N LEU A 45 2.65 -10.09 -1.78
CA LEU A 45 3.67 -10.78 -0.99
C LEU A 45 4.02 -12.12 -1.65
N LYS A 46 5.14 -12.71 -1.25
CA LYS A 46 5.46 -14.08 -1.65
C LYS A 46 4.77 -15.06 -0.71
N ALA A 47 4.23 -16.14 -1.23
CA ALA A 47 3.51 -17.15 -0.43
C ALA A 47 4.33 -17.70 0.75
N ASN A 48 5.65 -17.83 0.58
CA ASN A 48 6.56 -18.29 1.63
C ASN A 48 6.99 -17.20 2.61
N ASP A 49 6.56 -15.94 2.40
CA ASP A 49 6.85 -14.78 3.24
C ASP A 49 5.61 -13.88 3.37
N SER A 50 4.45 -14.46 3.62
CA SER A 50 3.15 -13.76 3.70
C SER A 50 2.66 -13.54 5.14
N ALA A 51 3.37 -14.01 6.16
CA ALA A 51 2.94 -13.86 7.55
C ALA A 51 2.79 -12.38 7.95
N LEU A 52 1.62 -12.02 8.49
CA LEU A 52 1.36 -10.66 8.97
C LEU A 52 2.00 -10.42 10.35
N PRO A 53 2.45 -9.20 10.65
CA PRO A 53 2.85 -8.81 12.00
C PRO A 53 1.73 -9.03 13.01
N THR A 54 2.06 -9.46 14.24
CA THR A 54 1.06 -9.79 15.28
C THR A 54 0.14 -8.63 15.67
N ALA A 55 0.56 -7.40 15.43
CA ALA A 55 -0.28 -6.22 15.65
C ALA A 55 -1.54 -6.21 14.77
N PHE A 56 -1.48 -6.83 13.57
CA PHE A 56 -2.67 -7.00 12.72
C PHE A 56 -3.73 -7.86 13.39
N ASP A 57 -3.34 -8.96 14.05
CA ASP A 57 -4.27 -9.80 14.80
C ASP A 57 -4.97 -9.04 15.92
N ARG A 58 -4.22 -8.22 16.67
CA ARG A 58 -4.77 -7.37 17.74
C ARG A 58 -5.74 -6.33 17.19
N ALA A 59 -5.37 -5.64 16.13
CA ALA A 59 -6.22 -4.64 15.49
C ALA A 59 -7.50 -5.29 14.91
N TYR A 60 -7.35 -6.40 14.21
CA TYR A 60 -8.46 -7.15 13.62
C TYR A 60 -9.44 -7.66 14.69
N THR A 61 -8.94 -8.33 15.73
CA THR A 61 -9.80 -8.88 16.79
C THR A 61 -10.40 -7.80 17.69
N GLY A 62 -9.69 -6.69 17.86
CA GLY A 62 -10.14 -5.54 18.65
C GLY A 62 -11.14 -4.62 17.94
N SER A 63 -11.45 -4.86 16.66
CA SER A 63 -12.35 -4.03 15.84
C SER A 63 -13.66 -4.75 15.50
N HIS A 64 -14.73 -3.97 15.32
CA HIS A 64 -16.02 -4.46 14.83
C HIS A 64 -16.05 -4.61 13.30
N THR A 65 -15.48 -3.65 12.58
CA THR A 65 -15.53 -3.56 11.12
C THR A 65 -14.12 -3.45 10.56
N LEU A 66 -13.85 -4.17 9.47
CA LEU A 66 -12.66 -4.00 8.64
C LEU A 66 -12.97 -3.00 7.53
N ILE A 67 -12.12 -1.98 7.40
CA ILE A 67 -12.22 -0.98 6.34
C ILE A 67 -10.96 -1.05 5.50
N MET A 68 -11.11 -1.16 4.18
CA MET A 68 -10.00 -1.21 3.23
C MET A 68 -10.15 -0.10 2.19
N GLU A 69 -9.17 0.08 1.32
CA GLU A 69 -9.29 1.01 0.19
C GLU A 69 -10.53 0.65 -0.64
N ILE A 70 -10.66 -0.63 -0.97
CA ILE A 70 -11.80 -1.20 -1.69
C ILE A 70 -12.39 -2.36 -0.88
N ASP A 71 -13.70 -2.49 -0.85
CA ASP A 71 -14.39 -3.68 -0.34
C ASP A 71 -14.27 -4.80 -1.37
N LEU A 72 -13.22 -5.62 -1.25
CA LEU A 72 -12.91 -6.68 -2.22
C LEU A 72 -14.04 -7.71 -2.34
N GLY A 73 -14.76 -7.97 -1.25
CA GLY A 73 -15.91 -8.88 -1.24
C GLY A 73 -17.11 -8.38 -2.06
N LYS A 74 -17.15 -7.10 -2.39
CA LYS A 74 -18.22 -6.47 -3.19
C LYS A 74 -17.83 -6.17 -4.62
N VAL A 75 -16.58 -6.40 -5.01
CA VAL A 75 -16.17 -6.21 -6.41
C VAL A 75 -16.86 -7.24 -7.29
N ASP A 76 -17.64 -6.77 -8.26
CA ASP A 76 -18.21 -7.60 -9.31
C ASP A 76 -17.20 -7.74 -10.47
N PRO A 77 -16.65 -8.92 -10.73
CA PRO A 77 -15.65 -9.12 -11.78
C PRO A 77 -16.18 -8.77 -13.19
N MET A 78 -17.48 -8.96 -13.43
CA MET A 78 -18.09 -8.64 -14.73
C MET A 78 -18.22 -7.13 -14.91
N ALA A 79 -18.64 -6.41 -13.86
CA ALA A 79 -18.69 -4.95 -13.87
C ALA A 79 -17.28 -4.34 -14.04
N ALA A 80 -16.29 -4.86 -13.31
CA ALA A 80 -14.89 -4.45 -13.44
C ALA A 80 -14.35 -4.67 -14.86
N ALA A 81 -14.61 -5.83 -15.47
CA ALA A 81 -14.19 -6.13 -16.84
C ALA A 81 -14.88 -5.20 -17.86
N SER A 82 -16.17 -4.91 -17.67
CA SER A 82 -16.92 -3.98 -18.53
C SER A 82 -16.36 -2.57 -18.42
N TRP A 83 -16.09 -2.10 -17.21
CA TRP A 83 -15.50 -0.80 -16.97
C TRP A 83 -14.11 -0.69 -17.65
N MET A 84 -13.26 -1.70 -17.49
CA MET A 84 -11.93 -1.75 -18.13
C MET A 84 -12.03 -1.76 -19.65
N ALA A 85 -13.03 -2.44 -20.24
CA ALA A 85 -13.25 -2.46 -21.69
C ALA A 85 -13.70 -1.09 -22.23
N GLU A 86 -14.41 -0.30 -21.41
CA GLU A 86 -14.88 1.04 -21.79
C GLU A 86 -13.80 2.11 -21.59
N HIS A 87 -13.07 2.07 -20.46
CA HIS A 87 -12.18 3.14 -20.00
C HIS A 87 -10.68 2.84 -20.18
N GLY A 88 -10.35 1.58 -20.35
CA GLY A 88 -8.96 1.11 -20.47
C GLY A 88 -8.40 1.09 -21.89
N MET A 89 -9.16 1.58 -22.88
CA MET A 89 -8.79 1.53 -24.29
C MET A 89 -8.40 2.90 -24.84
N LEU A 90 -7.53 2.91 -25.84
CA LEU A 90 -7.24 4.12 -26.61
C LEU A 90 -8.45 4.54 -27.43
N PRO A 91 -8.61 5.85 -27.73
CA PRO A 91 -9.65 6.33 -28.60
C PRO A 91 -9.62 5.65 -29.97
N ALA A 92 -10.80 5.42 -30.56
CA ALA A 92 -10.92 4.81 -31.89
C ALA A 92 -10.04 5.53 -32.92
N GLY A 93 -9.29 4.76 -33.71
CA GLY A 93 -8.36 5.28 -34.72
C GLY A 93 -6.97 5.65 -34.18
N THR A 94 -6.73 5.49 -32.88
CA THR A 94 -5.41 5.66 -32.27
C THR A 94 -4.88 4.29 -31.86
N ASP A 95 -3.62 4.01 -32.14
CA ASP A 95 -2.92 2.83 -31.65
C ASP A 95 -1.82 3.23 -30.63
N LEU A 96 -1.35 2.25 -29.89
CA LEU A 96 -0.35 2.44 -28.84
C LEU A 96 0.97 3.02 -29.40
N LYS A 97 1.36 2.66 -30.62
CA LYS A 97 2.57 3.19 -31.25
C LYS A 97 2.45 4.68 -31.54
N THR A 98 1.29 5.11 -32.01
CA THR A 98 0.98 6.52 -32.24
C THR A 98 0.91 7.30 -30.92
N ALA A 99 0.26 6.72 -29.89
CA ALA A 99 0.12 7.36 -28.58
C ALA A 99 1.47 7.54 -27.84
N LEU A 100 2.37 6.56 -27.94
CA LEU A 100 3.64 6.55 -27.20
C LEU A 100 4.83 7.13 -27.98
N GLY A 101 4.74 7.17 -29.31
CA GLY A 101 5.88 7.41 -30.19
C GLY A 101 6.83 6.20 -30.30
N ALA A 102 7.68 6.19 -31.31
CA ALA A 102 8.47 5.01 -31.68
C ALA A 102 9.41 4.51 -30.58
N ALA A 103 10.10 5.41 -29.87
CA ALA A 103 11.09 5.03 -28.87
C ALA A 103 10.45 4.34 -27.66
N ARG A 104 9.38 4.92 -27.09
CA ARG A 104 8.67 4.35 -25.94
C ARG A 104 7.95 3.05 -26.32
N TYR A 105 7.32 3.03 -27.49
CA TYR A 105 6.70 1.80 -28.02
C TYR A 105 7.70 0.65 -28.14
N GLN A 106 8.93 0.92 -28.59
CA GLN A 106 9.97 -0.11 -28.67
C GLN A 106 10.37 -0.66 -27.29
N ARG A 107 10.50 0.23 -26.28
CA ARG A 107 10.78 -0.20 -24.90
C ARG A 107 9.66 -1.10 -24.38
N VAL A 108 8.42 -0.67 -24.52
CA VAL A 108 7.23 -1.46 -24.15
C VAL A 108 7.23 -2.81 -24.83
N SER A 109 7.44 -2.84 -26.17
CA SER A 109 7.46 -4.10 -26.94
C SER A 109 8.54 -5.06 -26.45
N THR A 110 9.71 -4.55 -26.08
CA THR A 110 10.79 -5.35 -25.52
C THR A 110 10.38 -5.99 -24.19
N GLU A 111 9.83 -5.21 -23.26
CA GLU A 111 9.43 -5.70 -21.95
C GLU A 111 8.19 -6.61 -22.02
N ALA A 112 7.19 -6.27 -22.83
CA ALA A 112 6.03 -7.12 -23.08
C ALA A 112 6.45 -8.50 -23.61
N THR A 113 7.35 -8.53 -24.60
CA THR A 113 7.91 -9.78 -25.14
C THR A 113 8.67 -10.57 -24.08
N ARG A 114 9.50 -9.91 -23.27
CA ARG A 114 10.25 -10.53 -22.15
C ARG A 114 9.32 -11.18 -21.12
N LEU A 115 8.16 -10.59 -20.90
CA LEU A 115 7.13 -11.07 -19.97
C LEU A 115 6.16 -12.05 -20.62
N GLY A 116 6.23 -12.26 -21.95
CA GLY A 116 5.34 -13.18 -22.67
C GLY A 116 4.00 -12.58 -23.09
N MET A 117 3.90 -11.25 -23.12
CA MET A 117 2.70 -10.51 -23.52
C MET A 117 2.74 -10.22 -25.04
N PRO A 118 1.81 -10.75 -25.85
CA PRO A 118 1.74 -10.45 -27.27
C PRO A 118 1.30 -9.01 -27.52
N MET A 119 2.09 -8.24 -28.26
CA MET A 119 1.79 -6.83 -28.58
C MET A 119 0.51 -6.65 -29.39
N GLU A 120 0.12 -7.66 -30.16
CA GLU A 120 -1.14 -7.68 -30.94
C GLU A 120 -2.36 -7.58 -30.03
N MET A 121 -2.28 -8.12 -28.82
CA MET A 121 -3.39 -8.10 -27.84
C MET A 121 -3.51 -6.76 -27.11
N VAL A 122 -2.43 -6.00 -27.01
CA VAL A 122 -2.35 -4.79 -26.17
C VAL A 122 -2.24 -3.49 -26.97
N GLY A 123 -2.22 -3.57 -28.30
CA GLY A 123 -2.01 -2.43 -29.18
C GLY A 123 -3.09 -1.34 -29.11
N GLN A 124 -4.24 -1.63 -28.48
CA GLN A 124 -5.35 -0.71 -28.26
C GLN A 124 -5.48 -0.27 -26.79
N PHE A 125 -4.66 -0.79 -25.88
CA PHE A 125 -4.77 -0.41 -24.48
C PHE A 125 -4.25 1.01 -24.24
N ALA A 126 -4.90 1.72 -23.33
CA ALA A 126 -4.38 2.97 -22.79
C ALA A 126 -3.02 2.73 -22.08
N PRO A 127 -2.08 3.67 -22.11
CA PRO A 127 -0.75 3.47 -21.54
C PRO A 127 -0.76 3.11 -20.05
N TRP A 128 -1.72 3.61 -19.27
CA TRP A 128 -1.86 3.29 -17.86
C TRP A 128 -2.26 1.82 -17.63
N VAL A 129 -3.17 1.26 -18.44
CA VAL A 129 -3.54 -0.16 -18.37
C VAL A 129 -2.35 -1.05 -18.64
N LEU A 130 -1.60 -0.71 -19.69
CA LEU A 130 -0.40 -1.46 -20.04
C LEU A 130 0.66 -1.41 -18.94
N GLY A 131 0.83 -0.24 -18.30
CA GLY A 131 1.72 -0.11 -17.15
C GLY A 131 1.34 -1.04 -16.00
N LEU A 132 0.07 -1.05 -15.60
CA LEU A 132 -0.42 -1.94 -14.55
C LEU A 132 -0.25 -3.43 -14.91
N GLN A 133 -0.53 -3.81 -16.16
CA GLN A 133 -0.37 -5.20 -16.60
C GLN A 133 1.10 -5.65 -16.62
N LEU A 134 2.02 -4.79 -17.07
CA LEU A 134 3.46 -5.11 -17.06
C LEU A 134 3.98 -5.28 -15.63
N MET A 135 3.53 -4.42 -14.70
CA MET A 135 3.85 -4.56 -13.28
C MET A 135 3.33 -5.89 -12.72
N ASP A 136 2.05 -6.19 -12.92
CA ASP A 136 1.43 -7.41 -12.43
C ASP A 136 2.16 -8.67 -12.95
N MET A 137 2.44 -8.72 -14.25
CA MET A 137 3.20 -9.82 -14.83
C MET A 137 4.63 -9.95 -14.30
N GLN A 138 5.30 -8.82 -14.02
CA GLN A 138 6.63 -8.85 -13.43
C GLN A 138 6.58 -9.36 -11.99
N TYR A 139 5.65 -8.86 -11.18
CA TYR A 139 5.44 -9.34 -9.81
C TYR A 139 5.16 -10.86 -9.78
N ALA A 140 4.25 -11.33 -10.65
CA ALA A 140 3.95 -12.75 -10.76
C ALA A 140 5.18 -13.58 -11.17
N LYS A 141 6.00 -13.09 -12.11
CA LYS A 141 7.25 -13.73 -12.53
C LYS A 141 8.27 -13.84 -11.39
N ASP A 142 8.31 -12.85 -10.51
CA ASP A 142 9.21 -12.82 -9.35
C ASP A 142 8.65 -13.58 -8.14
N GLY A 143 7.45 -14.17 -8.29
CA GLY A 143 6.81 -15.05 -7.31
C GLY A 143 6.01 -14.30 -6.24
N PHE A 144 5.64 -13.05 -6.50
CA PHE A 144 4.66 -12.32 -5.70
C PHE A 144 3.25 -12.59 -6.22
N ASP A 145 2.27 -12.60 -5.34
CA ASP A 145 0.87 -12.74 -5.71
C ASP A 145 -0.04 -11.94 -4.76
N ALA A 146 -1.23 -11.58 -5.25
CA ALA A 146 -2.21 -10.80 -4.49
C ALA A 146 -2.86 -11.64 -3.38
N GLU A 147 -3.02 -12.95 -3.59
CA GLU A 147 -3.61 -13.87 -2.59
C GLU A 147 -2.78 -13.90 -1.30
N SER A 148 -1.46 -13.69 -1.43
CA SER A 148 -0.55 -13.55 -0.32
C SER A 148 -0.51 -12.13 0.26
N GLY A 149 -1.11 -11.15 -0.41
CA GLY A 149 -1.17 -9.75 0.03
C GLY A 149 -2.00 -9.56 1.30
N VAL A 150 -1.76 -8.43 1.97
CA VAL A 150 -2.39 -8.12 3.26
C VAL A 150 -3.91 -8.05 3.14
N GLU A 151 -4.41 -7.36 2.10
CA GLU A 151 -5.84 -7.13 1.90
C GLU A 151 -6.59 -8.44 1.67
N GLN A 152 -6.07 -9.31 0.80
CA GLN A 152 -6.71 -10.61 0.52
C GLN A 152 -6.73 -11.52 1.73
N GLN A 153 -5.64 -11.57 2.50
CA GLN A 153 -5.61 -12.35 3.73
C GLN A 153 -6.66 -11.85 4.74
N LEU A 154 -6.80 -10.53 4.89
CA LEU A 154 -7.78 -9.93 5.81
C LEU A 154 -9.21 -10.10 5.32
N GLU A 155 -9.45 -9.97 4.01
CA GLU A 155 -10.76 -10.20 3.39
C GLU A 155 -11.21 -11.65 3.58
N HIS A 156 -10.37 -12.64 3.27
CA HIS A 156 -10.68 -14.05 3.48
C HIS A 156 -11.01 -14.34 4.95
N ARG A 157 -10.25 -13.73 5.87
CA ARG A 157 -10.51 -13.87 7.29
C ARG A 157 -11.83 -13.22 7.69
N ALA A 158 -12.13 -12.02 7.19
CA ALA A 158 -13.38 -11.32 7.46
C ALA A 158 -14.59 -12.10 6.97
N GLN A 159 -14.51 -12.67 5.76
CA GLN A 159 -15.56 -13.56 5.22
C GLN A 159 -15.77 -14.79 6.11
N ALA A 160 -14.69 -15.45 6.52
CA ALA A 160 -14.77 -16.63 7.39
C ALA A 160 -15.37 -16.32 8.76
N ASP A 161 -15.06 -15.17 9.33
CA ASP A 161 -15.52 -14.72 10.65
C ASP A 161 -16.89 -14.00 10.59
N GLY A 162 -17.42 -13.70 9.40
CA GLY A 162 -18.62 -12.89 9.21
C GLY A 162 -18.45 -11.45 9.68
N LYS A 163 -17.20 -10.92 9.69
CA LYS A 163 -16.90 -9.55 10.05
C LYS A 163 -17.31 -8.59 8.92
N PRO A 164 -18.02 -7.49 9.23
CA PRO A 164 -18.37 -6.50 8.21
C PRO A 164 -17.13 -5.89 7.54
N THR A 165 -17.19 -5.73 6.21
CA THR A 165 -16.17 -5.06 5.40
C THR A 165 -16.74 -3.83 4.72
N VAL A 166 -15.94 -2.78 4.55
CA VAL A 166 -16.30 -1.52 3.89
C VAL A 166 -15.11 -0.99 3.10
N GLY A 167 -15.35 -0.41 1.91
CA GLY A 167 -14.35 0.31 1.13
C GLY A 167 -14.39 1.81 1.43
N LEU A 168 -13.23 2.46 1.43
CA LEU A 168 -13.11 3.92 1.45
C LEU A 168 -13.45 4.52 0.08
N GLU A 169 -13.29 3.73 -0.97
CA GLU A 169 -13.62 4.06 -2.35
C GLU A 169 -14.07 2.80 -3.10
N THR A 170 -14.58 2.96 -4.33
CA THR A 170 -14.89 1.84 -5.22
C THR A 170 -13.71 1.51 -6.13
N LEU A 171 -13.76 0.34 -6.78
CA LEU A 171 -12.76 -0.05 -7.78
C LEU A 171 -12.73 0.94 -8.96
N GLU A 172 -13.90 1.37 -9.41
CA GLU A 172 -14.05 2.33 -10.52
C GLU A 172 -13.46 3.69 -10.15
N GLU A 173 -13.66 4.16 -8.91
CA GLU A 173 -13.02 5.38 -8.41
C GLU A 173 -11.50 5.24 -8.42
N GLN A 174 -10.97 4.12 -7.93
CA GLN A 174 -9.52 3.86 -7.88
C GLN A 174 -8.90 3.80 -9.28
N LEU A 175 -9.49 3.06 -10.20
CA LEU A 175 -9.02 2.96 -11.58
C LEU A 175 -9.19 4.28 -12.34
N GLY A 176 -10.25 5.04 -12.02
CA GLY A 176 -10.53 6.35 -12.59
C GLY A 176 -9.42 7.39 -12.37
N PHE A 177 -8.56 7.22 -11.33
CA PHE A 177 -7.40 8.11 -11.14
C PHE A 177 -6.35 7.93 -12.22
N PHE A 178 -6.15 6.71 -12.70
CA PHE A 178 -5.25 6.43 -13.80
C PHE A 178 -5.83 6.90 -15.14
N GLU A 179 -7.13 6.68 -15.36
CA GLU A 179 -7.83 7.14 -16.55
C GLU A 179 -7.79 8.68 -16.68
N ALA A 180 -8.01 9.39 -15.56
CA ALA A 180 -8.03 10.85 -15.51
C ALA A 180 -6.65 11.51 -15.76
N LEU A 181 -5.56 10.72 -15.79
CA LEU A 181 -4.24 11.22 -16.15
C LEU A 181 -4.24 11.72 -17.61
N THR A 182 -3.62 12.87 -17.84
CA THR A 182 -3.40 13.34 -19.20
C THR A 182 -2.55 12.34 -20.00
N PRO A 183 -2.59 12.33 -21.35
CA PRO A 183 -1.76 11.44 -22.14
C PRO A 183 -0.26 11.49 -21.81
N ASP A 184 0.27 12.69 -21.51
CA ASP A 184 1.67 12.85 -21.05
C ASP A 184 1.91 12.22 -19.68
N GLN A 185 0.98 12.35 -18.74
CA GLN A 185 1.07 11.74 -17.42
C GLN A 185 0.95 10.20 -17.49
N GLN A 186 0.07 9.67 -18.32
CA GLN A 186 -0.03 8.22 -18.56
C GLN A 186 1.27 7.66 -19.18
N ALA A 187 1.85 8.39 -20.12
CA ALA A 187 3.11 8.01 -20.73
C ALA A 187 4.27 8.07 -19.71
N LYS A 188 4.28 9.04 -18.80
CA LYS A 188 5.27 9.12 -17.71
C LYS A 188 5.08 8.04 -16.66
N PHE A 189 3.83 7.69 -16.34
CA PHE A 189 3.56 6.54 -15.48
C PHE A 189 4.13 5.25 -16.09
N LEU A 190 3.90 5.04 -17.38
CA LEU A 190 4.47 3.90 -18.10
C LEU A 190 6.00 3.93 -18.12
N ASP A 191 6.63 5.11 -18.28
CA ASP A 191 8.10 5.24 -18.19
C ASP A 191 8.62 4.86 -16.80
N LEU A 192 7.93 5.26 -15.73
CA LEU A 192 8.26 4.88 -14.36
C LEU A 192 8.25 3.34 -14.23
N VAL A 193 7.14 2.71 -14.61
CA VAL A 193 7.03 1.25 -14.62
C VAL A 193 8.16 0.60 -15.39
N LEU A 194 8.44 1.05 -16.61
CA LEU A 194 9.50 0.46 -17.47
C LEU A 194 10.92 0.65 -16.90
N ASN A 195 11.15 1.66 -16.07
CA ASN A 195 12.44 1.85 -15.40
C ASN A 195 12.65 0.85 -14.27
N ASP A 196 11.57 0.55 -13.52
CA ASP A 196 11.65 -0.19 -12.27
C ASP A 196 11.40 -1.70 -12.43
N LEU A 197 10.90 -2.14 -13.62
CA LEU A 197 10.54 -3.56 -13.87
C LEU A 197 11.67 -4.58 -13.55
N HIS A 198 12.93 -4.20 -13.66
CA HIS A 198 14.05 -5.12 -13.44
C HIS A 198 14.48 -5.21 -11.98
N ASP A 199 14.10 -4.23 -11.17
CA ASP A 199 14.50 -4.11 -9.77
C ASP A 199 13.37 -4.48 -8.80
N VAL A 200 12.17 -4.85 -9.32
CA VAL A 200 10.95 -5.16 -8.55
C VAL A 200 11.23 -6.11 -7.37
N ASP A 201 11.95 -7.21 -7.57
CA ASP A 201 12.21 -8.19 -6.50
C ASP A 201 13.09 -7.61 -5.38
N SER A 202 14.13 -6.83 -5.72
CA SER A 202 15.02 -6.21 -4.73
C SER A 202 14.31 -5.10 -3.96
N ASP A 203 13.61 -4.23 -4.66
CA ASP A 203 12.96 -3.05 -4.10
C ASP A 203 11.78 -3.46 -3.22
N THR A 204 10.97 -4.41 -3.69
CA THR A 204 9.86 -4.96 -2.89
C THR A 204 10.36 -5.63 -1.61
N LYS A 205 11.47 -6.37 -1.66
CA LYS A 205 12.07 -6.96 -0.44
C LYS A 205 12.49 -5.89 0.57
N GLU A 206 13.05 -4.78 0.10
CA GLU A 206 13.45 -3.69 0.98
C GLU A 206 12.23 -2.99 1.60
N VAL A 207 11.19 -2.74 0.81
CA VAL A 207 9.90 -2.20 1.28
C VAL A 207 9.27 -3.14 2.30
N VAL A 208 9.16 -4.45 2.02
CA VAL A 208 8.60 -5.46 2.94
C VAL A 208 9.39 -5.53 4.25
N ALA A 209 10.72 -5.46 4.20
CA ALA A 209 11.55 -5.46 5.40
C ALA A 209 11.31 -4.21 6.27
N ALA A 210 11.24 -3.02 5.67
CA ALA A 210 10.92 -1.77 6.37
C ALA A 210 9.48 -1.79 6.93
N TRP A 211 8.53 -2.30 6.16
CA TRP A 211 7.13 -2.48 6.57
C TRP A 211 7.02 -3.40 7.80
N ARG A 212 7.65 -4.58 7.78
CA ARG A 212 7.63 -5.52 8.91
C ARG A 212 8.27 -4.94 10.17
N ALA A 213 9.31 -4.13 9.99
CA ALA A 213 9.97 -3.43 11.09
C ALA A 213 9.16 -2.25 11.65
N GLY A 214 8.04 -1.87 10.99
CA GLY A 214 7.27 -0.68 11.35
C GLY A 214 8.06 0.61 11.19
N ASP A 215 9.09 0.62 10.34
CA ASP A 215 9.96 1.77 10.10
C ASP A 215 9.29 2.76 9.14
N ALA A 216 8.41 3.60 9.70
CA ALA A 216 7.65 4.59 8.92
C ALA A 216 8.56 5.59 8.18
N ALA A 217 9.72 5.94 8.75
CA ALA A 217 10.64 6.89 8.12
C ALA A 217 11.33 6.26 6.90
N LYS A 218 11.78 5.00 7.03
CA LYS A 218 12.36 4.26 5.92
C LYS A 218 11.32 3.98 4.82
N LEU A 219 10.10 3.58 5.19
CA LEU A 219 8.99 3.42 4.24
C LEU A 219 8.70 4.71 3.47
N ALA A 220 8.62 5.85 4.18
CA ALA A 220 8.43 7.14 3.54
C ALA A 220 9.54 7.46 2.54
N ALA A 221 10.79 7.18 2.88
CA ALA A 221 11.93 7.41 1.98
C ALA A 221 11.85 6.52 0.74
N LEU A 222 11.64 5.21 0.91
CA LEU A 222 11.59 4.24 -0.19
C LEU A 222 10.43 4.52 -1.14
N LEU A 223 9.21 4.71 -0.59
CA LEU A 223 7.98 4.82 -1.39
C LEU A 223 7.78 6.21 -2.01
N SER A 224 8.33 7.29 -1.40
CA SER A 224 8.18 8.64 -1.95
C SER A 224 9.26 9.01 -2.96
N ASP A 225 10.45 8.42 -2.89
CA ASP A 225 11.57 8.74 -3.79
C ASP A 225 11.24 8.45 -5.26
N GLU A 226 10.52 7.37 -5.49
CA GLU A 226 10.00 6.96 -6.79
C GLU A 226 9.15 8.05 -7.46
N TYR A 227 8.29 8.70 -6.69
CA TYR A 227 7.36 9.72 -7.18
C TYR A 227 7.92 11.15 -7.20
N LYS A 228 9.12 11.40 -6.67
CA LYS A 228 9.72 12.75 -6.65
C LYS A 228 9.85 13.37 -8.06
N GLN A 229 10.06 12.52 -9.06
CA GLN A 229 10.15 12.95 -10.46
C GLN A 229 8.78 13.22 -11.09
N PHE A 230 7.68 12.75 -10.44
CA PHE A 230 6.32 12.80 -10.95
C PHE A 230 5.32 13.32 -9.90
N PRO A 231 5.49 14.55 -9.38
CA PRO A 231 4.68 15.06 -8.26
C PRO A 231 3.19 15.16 -8.57
N ALA A 232 2.81 15.31 -9.84
CA ALA A 232 1.40 15.31 -10.24
C ALA A 232 0.79 13.90 -10.11
N LEU A 233 1.55 12.86 -10.42
CA LEU A 233 1.15 11.47 -10.27
C LEU A 233 0.98 11.12 -8.79
N TYR A 234 1.97 11.45 -7.95
CA TYR A 234 1.89 11.27 -6.50
C TYR A 234 0.64 11.96 -5.90
N ARG A 235 0.36 13.18 -6.34
CA ARG A 235 -0.83 13.90 -5.90
C ARG A 235 -2.09 13.11 -6.22
N SER A 236 -2.26 12.68 -7.48
CA SER A 236 -3.46 11.97 -7.93
C SER A 236 -3.64 10.63 -7.22
N LEU A 237 -2.55 9.84 -7.13
CA LEU A 237 -2.61 8.47 -6.62
C LEU A 237 -2.56 8.39 -5.09
N VAL A 238 -2.05 9.41 -4.39
CA VAL A 238 -1.83 9.35 -2.94
C VAL A 238 -2.50 10.51 -2.21
N THR A 239 -2.02 11.74 -2.39
CA THR A 239 -2.41 12.83 -1.48
C THR A 239 -3.86 13.28 -1.65
N ASP A 240 -4.41 13.26 -2.87
CA ASP A 240 -5.82 13.62 -3.10
C ASP A 240 -6.76 12.50 -2.62
N ARG A 241 -6.34 11.25 -2.65
CA ARG A 241 -7.06 10.13 -2.03
C ARG A 241 -7.05 10.26 -0.51
N ASN A 242 -5.88 10.49 0.10
CA ASN A 242 -5.75 10.69 1.54
C ASN A 242 -6.70 11.79 2.06
N ARG A 243 -6.77 12.94 1.37
CA ARG A 243 -7.68 14.05 1.73
C ARG A 243 -9.16 13.70 1.63
N ARG A 244 -9.54 12.72 0.79
CA ARG A 244 -10.93 12.23 0.72
C ARG A 244 -11.21 11.18 1.81
N TRP A 245 -10.21 10.42 2.20
CA TRP A 245 -10.35 9.40 3.23
C TRP A 245 -10.26 9.96 4.66
N GLU A 246 -9.43 11.00 4.87
CA GLU A 246 -9.25 11.66 6.18
C GLU A 246 -10.58 11.98 6.87
N PRO A 247 -11.55 12.71 6.28
CA PRO A 247 -12.82 13.00 6.94
C PRO A 247 -13.70 11.75 7.15
N GLN A 248 -13.52 10.70 6.35
CA GLN A 248 -14.20 9.43 6.59
C GLN A 248 -13.63 8.74 7.84
N ILE A 249 -12.29 8.72 7.97
CA ILE A 249 -11.61 8.16 9.14
C ILE A 249 -11.90 8.99 10.39
N GLU A 250 -11.88 10.32 10.28
CA GLU A 250 -12.23 11.22 11.38
C GLU A 250 -13.65 10.93 11.91
N LYS A 251 -14.62 10.73 11.02
CA LYS A 251 -15.98 10.37 11.42
C LYS A 251 -16.03 9.09 12.26
N LEU A 252 -15.21 8.10 11.95
CA LEU A 252 -15.14 6.85 12.74
C LEU A 252 -14.66 7.10 14.18
N LEU A 253 -13.79 8.10 14.41
CA LEU A 253 -13.26 8.43 15.72
C LEU A 253 -14.31 9.02 16.68
N HIS A 254 -15.44 9.46 16.14
CA HIS A 254 -16.61 9.95 16.91
C HIS A 254 -17.70 8.89 17.10
N ASP A 255 -17.48 7.66 16.65
CA ASP A 255 -18.40 6.53 16.81
C ASP A 255 -18.12 5.78 18.13
N LYS A 256 -18.92 4.73 18.37
CA LYS A 256 -18.81 3.86 19.56
C LYS A 256 -18.00 2.60 19.32
N ASP A 257 -17.98 2.13 18.06
CA ASP A 257 -17.34 0.88 17.67
C ASP A 257 -15.88 1.13 17.32
N ASN A 258 -15.04 0.14 17.56
CA ASN A 258 -13.67 0.12 17.06
C ASN A 258 -13.63 -0.31 15.61
N TYR A 259 -12.74 0.29 14.83
CA TYR A 259 -12.55 0.03 13.42
C TYR A 259 -11.12 -0.37 13.12
N PHE A 260 -10.93 -1.21 12.11
CA PHE A 260 -9.61 -1.52 11.57
C PHE A 260 -9.54 -1.04 10.12
N VAL A 261 -8.81 0.04 9.89
CA VAL A 261 -8.60 0.66 8.58
C VAL A 261 -7.27 0.19 8.03
N VAL A 262 -7.28 -0.39 6.83
CA VAL A 262 -6.10 -0.92 6.16
C VAL A 262 -5.98 -0.30 4.78
N VAL A 263 -4.89 0.42 4.56
CA VAL A 263 -4.58 1.09 3.29
C VAL A 263 -3.13 0.84 2.92
N GLY A 264 -2.79 0.95 1.65
CA GLY A 264 -1.41 0.80 1.20
C GLY A 264 -0.43 1.64 2.03
N ALA A 265 0.71 1.08 2.38
CA ALA A 265 1.68 1.71 3.30
C ALA A 265 2.09 3.13 2.86
N LEU A 266 2.11 3.41 1.55
CA LEU A 266 2.40 4.74 1.01
C LEU A 266 1.39 5.80 1.44
N HIS A 267 0.12 5.42 1.67
CA HIS A 267 -0.92 6.33 2.13
C HIS A 267 -0.75 6.78 3.58
N LEU A 268 0.00 6.03 4.38
CA LEU A 268 0.20 6.35 5.79
C LEU A 268 1.33 7.33 6.05
N VAL A 269 2.43 7.18 5.31
CA VAL A 269 3.73 7.79 5.64
C VAL A 269 4.07 8.95 4.71
N GLY A 270 5.05 9.77 5.10
CA GLY A 270 5.52 10.92 4.30
C GLY A 270 4.59 12.13 4.35
N ASP A 271 4.92 13.13 3.52
CA ASP A 271 4.19 14.39 3.44
C ASP A 271 2.77 14.18 2.88
N GLY A 272 1.76 14.59 3.64
CA GLY A 272 0.35 14.37 3.28
C GLY A 272 -0.12 12.92 3.52
N GLY A 273 0.67 12.11 4.23
CA GLY A 273 0.26 10.78 4.69
C GLY A 273 -0.81 10.89 5.79
N LEU A 274 -1.69 9.89 5.88
CA LEU A 274 -2.80 9.88 6.84
C LEU A 274 -2.35 10.03 8.30
N LEU A 275 -1.18 9.48 8.67
CA LEU A 275 -0.63 9.66 10.02
C LEU A 275 -0.27 11.12 10.32
N GLU A 276 0.22 11.85 9.32
CA GLU A 276 0.52 13.27 9.46
C GLU A 276 -0.77 14.10 9.55
N LEU A 277 -1.74 13.83 8.67
CA LEU A 277 -3.02 14.52 8.61
C LEU A 277 -3.75 14.41 9.94
N LEU A 278 -3.99 13.19 10.43
CA LEU A 278 -4.67 12.94 11.71
C LEU A 278 -3.95 13.58 12.92
N ARG A 279 -2.60 13.63 12.91
CA ARG A 279 -1.87 14.38 13.96
C ARG A 279 -2.08 15.88 13.89
N LYS A 280 -2.19 16.45 12.68
CA LYS A 280 -2.48 17.88 12.47
C LYS A 280 -3.88 18.24 12.96
N ASP A 281 -4.84 17.32 12.84
CA ASP A 281 -6.20 17.49 13.36
C ASP A 281 -6.30 17.29 14.87
N GLY A 282 -5.18 17.00 15.52
CA GLY A 282 -5.07 16.91 16.98
C GLY A 282 -5.29 15.52 17.55
N PHE A 283 -5.46 14.49 16.74
CA PHE A 283 -5.62 13.12 17.25
C PHE A 283 -4.29 12.54 17.76
N LYS A 284 -4.38 11.79 18.84
CA LYS A 284 -3.25 11.02 19.35
C LYS A 284 -3.07 9.76 18.52
N VAL A 285 -1.95 9.69 17.78
CA VAL A 285 -1.57 8.57 16.93
C VAL A 285 -0.43 7.80 17.58
N GLU A 286 -0.67 6.58 18.02
CA GLU A 286 0.26 5.73 18.74
C GLU A 286 0.59 4.48 17.93
N GLN A 287 1.88 4.26 17.65
CA GLN A 287 2.32 3.06 16.92
C GLN A 287 2.28 1.84 17.84
N LEU A 288 1.71 0.74 17.36
CA LEU A 288 1.66 -0.53 18.09
C LEU A 288 2.99 -1.30 17.95
N ASN A 289 3.24 -2.16 18.96
CA ASN A 289 4.40 -3.05 19.00
C ASN A 289 3.99 -4.48 18.74
#